data_f203d8f60c6a085713b357cff60e8e92
#
_entry.id   f203d8f60c6a085713b357cff60e8e92
#
_cell.length_a   1.000
_cell.length_b   1.000
_cell.length_c   1.000
_cell.angle_alpha   90.00
_cell.angle_beta   90.00
_cell.angle_gamma   90.00
#
_symmetry.space_group_name_H-M   'P 1'
#
loop_
_entity.id
_entity.type
_entity.pdbx_description
1 polymer ?
#
loop_
_entity_poly.entity_id
_entity_poly.type
_entity_poly.pdbx_seq_one_letter_code
_entity_poly.pdbx_strand_id
1 'polypeptide(L)'
;LGLSFPPFHLGFLAWFFLIPLFFIFNKSIKLSEKIIFFYIAGFTSYAIITHWVALNSGTSVQVAIISYLAICIFYSFYWVLFCLILHFFNKRKLSDKIQLLLIPFIWVLIENLRDIGPLAAPWLNFSLSQTGYNRLIQIVSIHEDLSLFFIVLLNILFYKFISLKQKKYIYSFISVILINALIGQILISNYNST
;
A
#
# COMPACT_ATOMS: atom_id res chain seq x y z
N LEU A 1 -6.02 5.17 2.47
CA LEU A 1 -5.28 4.99 1.23
C LEU A 1 -5.88 5.78 0.07
N GLY A 2 -7.18 5.64 -0.27
CA GLY A 2 -7.78 6.31 -1.43
C GLY A 2 -7.47 7.81 -1.55
N LEU A 3 -7.50 8.55 -0.44
CA LEU A 3 -7.16 9.98 -0.41
C LEU A 3 -5.67 10.28 -0.62
N SER A 4 -4.80 9.29 -0.63
CA SER A 4 -3.38 9.49 -0.94
C SER A 4 -3.09 9.56 -2.44
N PHE A 5 -4.04 9.18 -3.28
CA PHE A 5 -3.94 9.25 -4.73
C PHE A 5 -4.39 10.62 -5.27
N PRO A 6 -3.95 11.01 -6.48
CA PRO A 6 -4.50 12.15 -7.17
C PRO A 6 -6.05 12.04 -7.29
N PRO A 7 -6.78 13.13 -7.23
CA PRO A 7 -6.35 14.53 -7.19
C PRO A 7 -6.10 15.10 -5.79
N PHE A 8 -6.21 14.28 -4.72
CA PHE A 8 -6.19 14.79 -3.33
C PHE A 8 -4.80 15.20 -2.82
N HIS A 9 -3.72 14.70 -3.43
CA HIS A 9 -2.31 15.01 -3.07
C HIS A 9 -1.94 14.78 -1.59
N LEU A 10 -2.66 13.91 -0.89
CA LEU A 10 -2.40 13.55 0.52
C LEU A 10 -1.54 12.28 0.61
N GLY A 11 -0.48 12.19 -0.21
CA GLY A 11 0.37 11.00 -0.34
C GLY A 11 0.93 10.47 0.97
N PHE A 12 1.17 11.34 1.98
CA PHE A 12 1.62 10.92 3.31
C PHE A 12 0.63 9.98 4.01
N LEU A 13 -0.67 10.00 3.67
CA LEU A 13 -1.64 9.07 4.23
C LEU A 13 -1.35 7.61 3.86
N ALA A 14 -0.62 7.38 2.76
CA ALA A 14 -0.16 6.04 2.39
C ALA A 14 0.84 5.44 3.41
N TRP A 15 1.51 6.25 4.23
CA TRP A 15 2.45 5.78 5.24
C TRP A 15 1.75 5.23 6.49
N PHE A 16 0.42 5.36 6.58
CA PHE A 16 -0.37 5.04 7.78
C PHE A 16 -1.58 4.14 7.50
N PHE A 17 -1.89 3.83 6.25
CA PHE A 17 -3.16 3.19 5.87
C PHE A 17 -3.34 1.75 6.38
N LEU A 18 -2.24 1.01 6.60
CA LEU A 18 -2.29 -0.36 7.14
C LEU A 18 -2.36 -0.39 8.66
N ILE A 19 -2.08 0.71 9.36
CA ILE A 19 -2.01 0.74 10.81
C ILE A 19 -3.32 0.26 11.48
N PRO A 20 -4.51 0.76 11.09
CA PRO A 20 -5.75 0.27 11.65
C PRO A 20 -5.94 -1.23 11.44
N LEU A 21 -5.54 -1.74 10.26
CA LEU A 21 -5.63 -3.16 9.95
C LEU A 21 -4.67 -4.01 10.77
N PHE A 22 -3.46 -3.54 11.04
CA PHE A 22 -2.53 -4.22 11.95
C PHE A 22 -3.08 -4.28 13.38
N PHE A 23 -3.75 -3.24 13.87
CA PHE A 23 -4.43 -3.29 15.16
C PHE A 23 -5.57 -4.31 15.17
N ILE A 24 -6.42 -4.32 14.14
CA ILE A 24 -7.51 -5.30 13.98
C ILE A 24 -6.93 -6.72 13.87
N PHE A 25 -5.87 -6.88 13.08
CA PHE A 25 -5.23 -8.18 12.86
C PHE A 25 -4.70 -8.79 14.16
N ASN A 26 -4.16 -7.99 15.07
CA ASN A 26 -3.61 -8.45 16.35
C ASN A 26 -4.67 -8.56 17.48
N LYS A 27 -5.93 -8.20 17.23
CA LYS A 27 -7.02 -8.48 18.16
C LYS A 27 -7.38 -9.97 18.20
N SER A 28 -7.88 -10.42 19.36
CA SER A 28 -8.40 -11.78 19.57
C SER A 28 -9.81 -11.93 19.01
N ILE A 29 -9.98 -11.69 17.71
CA ILE A 29 -11.23 -11.86 16.95
C ILE A 29 -11.09 -13.02 15.97
N LYS A 30 -12.21 -13.52 15.45
CA LYS A 30 -12.23 -14.62 14.48
C LYS A 30 -11.56 -14.21 13.17
N LEU A 31 -10.96 -15.18 12.48
CA LEU A 31 -10.34 -14.93 11.17
C LEU A 31 -11.35 -14.36 10.15
N SER A 32 -12.59 -14.86 10.17
CA SER A 32 -13.65 -14.35 9.30
C SER A 32 -13.92 -12.85 9.50
N GLU A 33 -13.87 -12.35 10.73
CA GLU A 33 -14.03 -10.94 11.02
C GLU A 33 -12.83 -10.13 10.49
N LYS A 34 -11.60 -10.64 10.65
CA LYS A 34 -10.40 -10.02 10.07
C LYS A 34 -10.51 -9.91 8.57
N ILE A 35 -10.92 -10.99 7.89
CA ILE A 35 -11.13 -11.01 6.43
C ILE A 35 -12.13 -9.93 6.01
N ILE A 36 -13.25 -9.79 6.73
CA ILE A 36 -14.25 -8.75 6.42
C ILE A 36 -13.64 -7.35 6.51
N PHE A 37 -12.89 -7.06 7.59
CA PHE A 37 -12.24 -5.75 7.73
C PHE A 37 -11.24 -5.46 6.62
N PHE A 38 -10.42 -6.43 6.24
CA PHE A 38 -9.47 -6.27 5.14
C PHE A 38 -10.19 -6.09 3.80
N TYR A 39 -11.25 -6.87 3.55
CA TYR A 39 -12.05 -6.73 2.34
C TYR A 39 -12.70 -5.34 2.26
N ILE A 40 -13.33 -4.85 3.33
CA ILE A 40 -13.95 -3.52 3.37
C ILE A 40 -12.89 -2.43 3.15
N ALA A 41 -11.71 -2.56 3.76
CA ALA A 41 -10.62 -1.60 3.57
C ALA A 41 -10.13 -1.57 2.12
N GLY A 42 -10.01 -2.72 1.47
CA GLY A 42 -9.71 -2.84 0.05
C GLY A 42 -10.80 -2.20 -0.81
N PHE A 43 -12.06 -2.58 -0.57
CA PHE A 43 -13.21 -2.07 -1.33
C PHE A 43 -13.32 -0.55 -1.24
N THR A 44 -13.27 0.02 -0.05
CA THR A 44 -13.34 1.48 0.14
C THR A 44 -12.15 2.20 -0.48
N SER A 45 -10.95 1.60 -0.42
CA SER A 45 -9.76 2.17 -1.07
C SER A 45 -9.92 2.21 -2.59
N TYR A 46 -10.30 1.10 -3.19
CA TYR A 46 -10.51 1.04 -4.65
C TYR A 46 -11.71 1.86 -5.09
N ALA A 47 -12.79 1.93 -4.31
CA ALA A 47 -13.92 2.78 -4.62
C ALA A 47 -13.52 4.26 -4.77
N ILE A 48 -12.59 4.74 -3.91
CA ILE A 48 -12.07 6.10 -4.01
C ILE A 48 -11.09 6.24 -5.17
N ILE A 49 -10.15 5.29 -5.34
CA ILE A 49 -9.09 5.38 -6.36
C ILE A 49 -9.69 5.29 -7.77
N THR A 50 -10.69 4.43 -7.98
CA THR A 50 -11.22 4.11 -9.33
C THR A 50 -12.56 4.78 -9.62
N HIS A 51 -13.00 5.75 -8.84
CA HIS A 51 -14.29 6.46 -9.02
C HIS A 51 -14.48 7.02 -10.45
N TRP A 52 -13.39 7.43 -11.09
CA TRP A 52 -13.39 7.95 -12.46
C TRP A 52 -13.88 6.93 -13.49
N VAL A 53 -13.79 5.61 -13.20
CA VAL A 53 -14.32 4.56 -14.08
C VAL A 53 -15.84 4.65 -14.18
N ALA A 54 -16.52 4.97 -13.07
CA ALA A 54 -17.97 5.19 -13.06
C ALA A 54 -18.42 6.44 -13.85
N LEU A 55 -17.48 7.37 -14.09
CA LEU A 55 -17.72 8.63 -14.82
C LEU A 55 -17.28 8.55 -16.29
N ASN A 56 -16.91 7.35 -16.78
CA ASN A 56 -16.43 7.17 -18.13
C ASN A 56 -17.55 7.44 -19.15
N SER A 57 -17.37 8.49 -19.96
CA SER A 57 -18.31 8.88 -21.02
C SER A 57 -18.17 8.07 -22.33
N GLY A 58 -17.15 7.25 -22.45
CA GLY A 58 -16.91 6.39 -23.64
C GLY A 58 -17.80 5.16 -23.71
N THR A 59 -18.71 4.95 -22.73
CA THR A 59 -19.62 3.79 -22.68
C THR A 59 -20.96 4.19 -22.05
N SER A 60 -21.93 3.25 -22.00
CA SER A 60 -23.19 3.52 -21.30
C SER A 60 -22.97 3.62 -19.78
N VAL A 61 -23.78 4.44 -19.10
CA VAL A 61 -23.71 4.65 -17.66
C VAL A 61 -23.80 3.32 -16.88
N GLN A 62 -24.65 2.41 -17.32
CA GLN A 62 -24.83 1.09 -16.71
C GLN A 62 -23.54 0.28 -16.79
N VAL A 63 -22.89 0.24 -17.95
CA VAL A 63 -21.61 -0.49 -18.14
C VAL A 63 -20.49 0.14 -17.32
N ALA A 64 -20.42 1.47 -17.28
CA ALA A 64 -19.43 2.18 -16.47
C ALA A 64 -19.58 1.85 -14.96
N ILE A 65 -20.80 1.87 -14.43
CA ILE A 65 -21.06 1.54 -13.02
C ILE A 65 -20.77 0.07 -12.72
N ILE A 66 -21.20 -0.85 -13.59
CA ILE A 66 -20.93 -2.29 -13.40
C ILE A 66 -19.42 -2.55 -13.41
N SER A 67 -18.68 -1.97 -14.36
CA SER A 67 -17.23 -2.10 -14.44
C SER A 67 -16.54 -1.56 -13.19
N TYR A 68 -16.95 -0.39 -12.71
CA TYR A 68 -16.46 0.20 -11.47
C TYR A 68 -16.68 -0.72 -10.26
N LEU A 69 -17.89 -1.22 -10.08
CA LEU A 69 -18.20 -2.13 -8.97
C LEU A 69 -17.43 -3.45 -9.09
N ALA A 70 -17.31 -4.01 -10.30
CA ALA A 70 -16.53 -5.21 -10.53
C ALA A 70 -15.05 -5.04 -10.15
N ILE A 71 -14.44 -3.90 -10.50
CA ILE A 71 -13.09 -3.53 -10.10
C ILE A 71 -12.99 -3.48 -8.57
N CYS A 72 -13.88 -2.76 -7.90
CA CYS A 72 -13.85 -2.64 -6.44
C CYS A 72 -13.98 -3.99 -5.74
N ILE A 73 -14.91 -4.84 -6.20
CA ILE A 73 -15.13 -6.18 -5.64
C ILE A 73 -13.91 -7.08 -5.89
N PHE A 74 -13.44 -7.15 -7.14
CA PHE A 74 -12.38 -8.08 -7.53
C PHE A 74 -11.05 -7.75 -6.84
N TYR A 75 -10.59 -6.51 -6.93
CA TYR A 75 -9.28 -6.17 -6.36
C TYR A 75 -9.27 -6.16 -4.84
N SER A 76 -10.42 -6.06 -4.17
CA SER A 76 -10.50 -6.20 -2.71
C SER A 76 -10.07 -7.58 -2.21
N PHE A 77 -10.14 -8.62 -3.05
CA PHE A 77 -9.65 -9.95 -2.70
C PHE A 77 -8.13 -10.01 -2.50
N TYR A 78 -7.34 -9.13 -3.11
CA TYR A 78 -5.90 -9.04 -2.83
C TYR A 78 -5.61 -8.60 -1.39
N TRP A 79 -6.47 -7.78 -0.80
CA TRP A 79 -6.38 -7.44 0.64
C TRP A 79 -6.75 -8.62 1.53
N VAL A 80 -7.72 -9.41 1.13
CA VAL A 80 -8.05 -10.68 1.82
C VAL A 80 -6.86 -11.64 1.73
N LEU A 81 -6.25 -11.77 0.56
CA LEU A 81 -5.04 -12.59 0.36
C LEU A 81 -3.92 -12.13 1.31
N PHE A 82 -3.68 -10.84 1.43
CA PHE A 82 -2.72 -10.29 2.39
C PHE A 82 -3.05 -10.68 3.83
N CYS A 83 -4.32 -10.55 4.24
CA CYS A 83 -4.79 -10.97 5.57
C CYS A 83 -4.51 -12.47 5.83
N LEU A 84 -4.82 -13.34 4.86
CA LEU A 84 -4.62 -14.78 4.97
C LEU A 84 -3.13 -15.16 5.09
N ILE A 85 -2.27 -14.53 4.29
CA ILE A 85 -0.83 -14.75 4.36
C ILE A 85 -0.28 -14.27 5.71
N LEU A 86 -0.68 -13.09 6.18
CA LEU A 86 -0.31 -12.61 7.52
C LEU A 86 -0.76 -13.58 8.60
N HIS A 87 -1.98 -14.12 8.50
CA HIS A 87 -2.50 -15.10 9.47
C HIS A 87 -1.67 -16.39 9.50
N PHE A 88 -1.27 -16.88 8.33
CA PHE A 88 -0.40 -18.05 8.23
C PHE A 88 0.95 -17.81 8.92
N PHE A 89 1.59 -16.66 8.68
CA PHE A 89 2.88 -16.34 9.29
C PHE A 89 2.79 -15.97 10.77
N ASN A 90 1.68 -15.38 11.22
CA ASN A 90 1.49 -15.03 12.63
C ASN A 90 1.53 -16.26 13.55
N LYS A 91 1.04 -17.41 13.08
CA LYS A 91 1.13 -18.70 13.80
C LYS A 91 2.57 -19.13 14.07
N ARG A 92 3.53 -18.63 13.30
CA ARG A 92 4.96 -18.97 13.40
C ARG A 92 5.75 -18.11 14.39
N LYS A 93 5.11 -17.14 15.05
CA LYS A 93 5.72 -16.24 16.06
C LYS A 93 7.06 -15.65 15.59
N LEU A 94 7.08 -15.11 14.37
CA LEU A 94 8.29 -14.54 13.77
C LEU A 94 8.82 -13.37 14.60
N SER A 95 10.14 -13.23 14.66
CA SER A 95 10.78 -12.10 15.33
C SER A 95 10.42 -10.77 14.67
N ASP A 96 10.50 -9.68 15.44
CA ASP A 96 10.21 -8.33 14.93
C ASP A 96 11.01 -7.95 13.69
N LYS A 97 12.29 -8.35 13.64
CA LYS A 97 13.18 -8.08 12.50
C LYS A 97 12.68 -8.77 11.24
N ILE A 98 12.24 -10.01 11.35
CA ILE A 98 11.71 -10.79 10.23
C ILE A 98 10.39 -10.15 9.76
N GLN A 99 9.51 -9.74 10.68
CA GLN A 99 8.25 -9.10 10.32
C GLN A 99 8.47 -7.77 9.56
N LEU A 100 9.48 -6.97 9.94
CA LEU A 100 9.79 -5.70 9.27
C LEU A 100 10.20 -5.88 7.80
N LEU A 101 10.80 -7.01 7.44
CA LEU A 101 11.16 -7.31 6.07
C LEU A 101 10.06 -8.08 5.33
N LEU A 102 9.51 -9.10 5.99
CA LEU A 102 8.57 -10.04 5.37
C LEU A 102 7.24 -9.36 4.99
N ILE A 103 6.70 -8.50 5.85
CA ILE A 103 5.38 -7.88 5.59
C ILE A 103 5.42 -6.94 4.37
N PRO A 104 6.38 -6.02 4.23
CA PRO A 104 6.53 -5.23 3.01
C PRO A 104 6.73 -6.10 1.78
N PHE A 105 7.56 -7.15 1.88
CA PHE A 105 7.84 -8.06 0.76
C PHE A 105 6.57 -8.82 0.31
N ILE A 106 5.76 -9.31 1.25
CA ILE A 106 4.47 -9.93 0.94
C ILE A 106 3.56 -8.98 0.18
N TRP A 107 3.49 -7.72 0.61
CA TRP A 107 2.66 -6.73 -0.06
C TRP A 107 3.14 -6.49 -1.50
N VAL A 108 4.45 -6.32 -1.71
CA VAL A 108 5.04 -6.18 -3.04
C VAL A 108 4.69 -7.37 -3.93
N LEU A 109 4.82 -8.61 -3.43
CA LEU A 109 4.44 -9.81 -4.18
C LEU A 109 2.95 -9.82 -4.57
N ILE A 110 2.07 -9.35 -3.70
CA ILE A 110 0.63 -9.27 -3.97
C ILE A 110 0.34 -8.20 -5.04
N GLU A 111 1.01 -7.05 -4.99
CA GLU A 111 0.89 -6.01 -6.01
C GLU A 111 1.35 -6.54 -7.37
N ASN A 112 2.51 -7.21 -7.42
CA ASN A 112 3.03 -7.81 -8.66
C ASN A 112 2.10 -8.92 -9.18
N LEU A 113 1.49 -9.70 -8.29
CA LEU A 113 0.49 -10.70 -8.70
C LEU A 113 -0.75 -10.04 -9.34
N ARG A 114 -1.16 -8.87 -8.86
CA ARG A 114 -2.27 -8.10 -9.44
C ARG A 114 -1.95 -7.57 -10.84
N ASP A 115 -0.68 -7.37 -11.14
CA ASP A 115 -0.23 -6.79 -12.41
C ASP A 115 0.02 -7.85 -13.50
N ILE A 116 -0.40 -9.10 -13.26
CA ILE A 116 -0.29 -10.22 -14.20
C ILE A 116 -1.66 -10.59 -14.78
N GLY A 117 -1.68 -10.87 -16.08
CA GLY A 117 -2.83 -11.46 -16.77
C GLY A 117 -3.82 -10.45 -17.37
N PRO A 118 -4.98 -10.94 -17.87
CA PRO A 118 -5.95 -10.12 -18.61
C PRO A 118 -6.63 -9.03 -17.77
N LEU A 119 -6.63 -9.18 -16.45
CA LEU A 119 -7.17 -8.21 -15.51
C LEU A 119 -6.06 -7.43 -14.80
N ALA A 120 -4.87 -7.34 -15.39
CA ALA A 120 -3.77 -6.57 -14.83
C ALA A 120 -4.14 -5.08 -14.66
N ALA A 121 -3.74 -4.49 -13.53
CA ALA A 121 -4.04 -3.09 -13.22
C ALA A 121 -2.83 -2.35 -12.64
N PRO A 122 -1.74 -2.18 -13.41
CA PRO A 122 -0.51 -1.51 -12.94
C PRO A 122 -0.76 -0.05 -12.52
N TRP A 123 -1.79 0.59 -13.07
CA TRP A 123 -2.21 1.95 -12.70
C TRP A 123 -2.86 2.03 -11.30
N LEU A 124 -3.08 0.91 -10.61
CA LEU A 124 -3.48 0.85 -9.20
C LEU A 124 -2.30 0.70 -8.23
N ASN A 125 -1.06 0.72 -8.74
CA ASN A 125 0.14 0.58 -7.91
C ASN A 125 0.23 1.69 -6.85
N PHE A 126 0.43 1.29 -5.59
CA PHE A 126 0.40 2.25 -4.47
C PHE A 126 1.60 3.19 -4.44
N SER A 127 2.66 2.92 -5.19
CA SER A 127 3.73 3.89 -5.40
C SER A 127 3.24 5.20 -6.00
N LEU A 128 2.17 5.15 -6.82
CA LEU A 128 1.55 6.33 -7.43
C LEU A 128 0.97 7.31 -6.40
N SER A 129 0.72 6.88 -5.17
CA SER A 129 0.36 7.78 -4.07
C SER A 129 1.45 8.80 -3.75
N GLN A 130 2.71 8.55 -4.16
CA GLN A 130 3.87 9.40 -3.89
C GLN A 130 4.18 10.40 -5.01
N THR A 131 3.39 10.45 -6.07
CA THR A 131 3.63 11.34 -7.24
C THR A 131 3.68 12.82 -6.88
N GLY A 132 3.05 13.25 -5.78
CA GLY A 132 3.15 14.61 -5.24
C GLY A 132 4.49 14.93 -4.54
N TYR A 133 5.36 13.93 -4.31
CA TYR A 133 6.63 14.09 -3.58
C TYR A 133 7.81 13.76 -4.48
N ASN A 134 8.28 14.74 -5.28
CA ASN A 134 9.32 14.54 -6.29
C ASN A 134 10.54 13.75 -5.81
N ARG A 135 11.02 14.01 -4.59
CA ARG A 135 12.20 13.30 -4.06
C ARG A 135 11.90 11.87 -3.63
N LEU A 136 10.69 11.58 -3.16
CA LEU A 136 10.33 10.24 -2.68
C LEU A 136 9.97 9.31 -3.84
N ILE A 137 9.33 9.83 -4.88
CA ILE A 137 8.93 9.03 -6.04
C ILE A 137 10.12 8.60 -6.91
N GLN A 138 11.25 9.32 -6.88
CA GLN A 138 12.40 9.00 -7.74
C GLN A 138 12.95 7.58 -7.55
N ILE A 139 12.75 6.97 -6.40
CA ILE A 139 13.19 5.58 -6.18
C ILE A 139 12.52 4.59 -7.14
N VAL A 140 11.36 4.95 -7.70
CA VAL A 140 10.67 4.19 -8.75
C VAL A 140 11.54 4.06 -10.01
N SER A 141 12.41 5.04 -10.29
CA SER A 141 13.35 4.96 -11.44
C SER A 141 14.41 3.86 -11.29
N ILE A 142 14.66 3.38 -10.06
CA ILE A 142 15.49 2.21 -9.82
C ILE A 142 14.62 0.94 -9.96
N HIS A 143 13.54 0.86 -9.23
CA HIS A 143 12.53 -0.19 -9.31
C HIS A 143 11.25 0.24 -8.56
N GLU A 144 10.09 0.05 -9.18
CA GLU A 144 8.80 0.45 -8.58
C GLU A 144 8.50 -0.25 -7.26
N ASP A 145 8.91 -1.51 -7.12
CA ASP A 145 8.75 -2.31 -5.90
C ASP A 145 9.43 -1.70 -4.68
N LEU A 146 10.52 -0.95 -4.88
CA LEU A 146 11.21 -0.28 -3.76
C LEU A 146 10.33 0.79 -3.12
N SER A 147 9.59 1.55 -3.92
CA SER A 147 8.65 2.55 -3.39
C SER A 147 7.53 1.87 -2.58
N LEU A 148 6.95 0.80 -3.11
CA LEU A 148 5.95 -0.01 -2.40
C LEU A 148 6.50 -0.57 -1.09
N PHE A 149 7.67 -1.18 -1.14
CA PHE A 149 8.35 -1.73 0.03
C PHE A 149 8.50 -0.67 1.13
N PHE A 150 9.00 0.52 0.79
CA PHE A 150 9.19 1.61 1.75
C PHE A 150 7.86 2.12 2.32
N ILE A 151 6.80 2.26 1.51
CA ILE A 151 5.49 2.67 1.99
C ILE A 151 4.98 1.68 3.06
N VAL A 152 5.04 0.38 2.80
CA VAL A 152 4.58 -0.64 3.75
C VAL A 152 5.50 -0.75 4.96
N LEU A 153 6.82 -0.58 4.77
CA LEU A 153 7.79 -0.52 5.88
C LEU A 153 7.47 0.65 6.83
N LEU A 154 7.11 1.82 6.30
CA LEU A 154 6.69 2.96 7.12
C LEU A 154 5.44 2.62 7.94
N ASN A 155 4.45 1.97 7.35
CA ASN A 155 3.24 1.54 8.07
C ASN A 155 3.56 0.63 9.25
N ILE A 156 4.42 -0.40 9.05
CA ILE A 156 4.73 -1.34 10.14
C ILE A 156 5.63 -0.73 11.20
N LEU A 157 6.58 0.15 10.83
CA LEU A 157 7.43 0.87 11.78
C LEU A 157 6.57 1.75 12.69
N PHE A 158 5.65 2.52 12.12
CA PHE A 158 4.79 3.39 12.92
C PHE A 158 3.79 2.59 13.76
N TYR A 159 3.23 1.50 13.23
CA TYR A 159 2.41 0.57 14.01
C TYR A 159 3.19 0.02 15.23
N LYS A 160 4.44 -0.46 15.04
CA LYS A 160 5.29 -0.95 16.14
C LYS A 160 5.65 0.14 17.14
N PHE A 161 5.87 1.37 16.69
CA PHE A 161 6.07 2.50 17.60
C PHE A 161 4.87 2.70 18.53
N ILE A 162 3.64 2.72 17.99
CA ILE A 162 2.43 2.89 18.80
C ILE A 162 2.21 1.69 19.73
N SER A 163 2.37 0.46 19.21
CA SER A 163 2.06 -0.77 19.96
C SER A 163 3.06 -1.08 21.04
N LEU A 164 4.37 -0.92 20.78
CA LEU A 164 5.46 -1.28 21.69
C LEU A 164 6.02 -0.09 22.46
N LYS A 165 5.65 1.15 22.09
CA LYS A 165 6.11 2.42 22.69
C LYS A 165 7.64 2.56 22.72
N GLN A 166 8.36 1.92 21.79
CA GLN A 166 9.82 1.96 21.70
C GLN A 166 10.28 3.02 20.70
N LYS A 167 11.04 4.00 21.14
CA LYS A 167 11.53 5.13 20.33
C LYS A 167 12.36 4.71 19.11
N LYS A 168 13.01 3.55 19.14
CA LYS A 168 13.76 3.03 17.99
C LYS A 168 12.93 2.95 16.71
N TYR A 169 11.64 2.62 16.81
CA TYR A 169 10.78 2.49 15.63
C TYR A 169 10.43 3.85 15.01
N ILE A 170 10.21 4.90 15.81
CA ILE A 170 9.97 6.23 15.24
C ILE A 170 11.26 6.81 14.64
N TYR A 171 12.42 6.57 15.25
CA TYR A 171 13.69 6.97 14.64
C TYR A 171 13.95 6.22 13.32
N SER A 172 13.67 4.90 13.27
CA SER A 172 13.74 4.14 12.01
C SER A 172 12.76 4.66 10.96
N PHE A 173 11.53 5.01 11.34
CA PHE A 173 10.53 5.60 10.45
C PHE A 173 11.04 6.89 9.80
N ILE A 174 11.56 7.82 10.62
CA ILE A 174 12.13 9.08 10.13
C ILE A 174 13.35 8.81 9.24
N SER A 175 14.24 7.90 9.64
CA SER A 175 15.43 7.53 8.87
C SER A 175 15.08 6.98 7.49
N VAL A 176 14.05 6.13 7.38
CA VAL A 176 13.59 5.59 6.08
C VAL A 176 13.13 6.71 5.15
N ILE A 177 12.36 7.69 5.66
CA ILE A 177 11.92 8.84 4.85
C ILE A 177 13.12 9.68 4.39
N LEU A 178 14.06 9.98 5.29
CA LEU A 178 15.23 10.80 4.97
C LEU A 178 16.15 10.10 3.97
N ILE A 179 16.39 8.79 4.14
CA ILE A 179 17.22 8.00 3.21
C ILE A 179 16.57 7.97 1.83
N ASN A 180 15.27 7.72 1.74
CA ASN A 180 14.56 7.72 0.47
C ASN A 180 14.61 9.10 -0.21
N ALA A 181 14.41 10.18 0.55
CA ALA A 181 14.51 11.55 0.04
C ALA A 181 15.93 11.90 -0.45
N LEU A 182 16.96 11.42 0.25
CA LEU A 182 18.37 11.62 -0.16
C LEU A 182 18.68 10.85 -1.44
N ILE A 183 18.26 9.59 -1.53
CA ILE A 183 18.41 8.79 -2.77
C ILE A 183 17.72 9.51 -3.92
N GLY A 184 16.49 9.96 -3.74
CA GLY A 184 15.75 10.68 -4.77
C GLY A 184 16.41 11.99 -5.19
N GLN A 185 17.00 12.73 -4.25
CA GLN A 185 17.76 13.94 -4.58
C GLN A 185 19.00 13.64 -5.41
N ILE A 186 19.72 12.56 -5.12
CA ILE A 186 20.90 12.12 -5.90
C ILE A 186 20.45 11.74 -7.32
N LEU A 187 19.36 11.01 -7.46
CA LEU A 187 18.84 10.61 -8.77
C LEU A 187 18.43 11.82 -9.62
N ILE A 188 17.76 12.82 -9.03
CA ILE A 188 17.42 14.08 -9.72
C ILE A 188 18.69 14.84 -10.13
N SER A 189 19.69 14.92 -9.26
CA SER A 189 20.95 15.63 -9.54
C SER A 189 21.70 14.99 -10.70
N ASN A 190 21.79 13.67 -10.72
CA ASN A 190 22.47 12.94 -11.80
C ASN A 190 21.75 13.11 -13.15
N TYR A 191 20.41 13.10 -13.17
CA TYR A 191 19.64 13.33 -14.39
C TYR A 191 19.86 14.74 -14.97
N ASN A 192 19.96 15.76 -14.12
CA ASN A 192 20.17 17.15 -14.56
C ASN A 192 21.61 17.44 -15.01
N SER A 193 22.55 16.51 -14.76
CA SER A 193 23.98 16.66 -15.16
C SER A 193 24.33 15.99 -16.50
N THR A 194 23.38 15.21 -17.05
CA THR A 194 23.49 14.57 -18.38
C THR A 194 22.75 15.36 -19.45
#